data_00b8384c77c46be6b407a7d6056ab35a
#
_entry.id   00b8384c77c46be6b407a7d6056ab35a
#
_cell.length_a   1.000
_cell.length_b   1.000
_cell.length_c   1.000
_cell.angle_alpha   90.00
_cell.angle_beta   90.00
_cell.angle_gamma   90.00
#
_symmetry.space_group_name_H-M   'P 1'
#
loop_
_entity.id
_entity.type
_entity.pdbx_description
1 polymer ?
#
loop_
_entity_poly.entity_id
_entity_poly.type
_entity_poly.pdbx_seq_one_letter_code
_entity_poly.pdbx_strand_id
1 'polypeptide(L)'
;MSLLSLRGLQFTYGGEPLIDEIDLEIERGERIGLLGRNGTGKSTLMKLIAGEIDADNGEVLRDDNTTVSRLVQDVPAGSGLSVREMIEEAATDSAKVGVEDWQQDQAVNRVLSRMSLDETAAFGSLSSGMKRRVLLARSLVHDPDLLLLDEPTNHLDIELITWLEQFLSVYDGTLMFVTHDRVFLQSLATRIIEIDRGQLYDWPCDYPTFLKRRQALLDAEEKQNTEFDRKLAEEERWIRTGIKARRTRNEGRVRALKRMRDEHSNRRQRVGDIRMQASEAEKSGRLVIEATGIGFHYDTPDGPHPVIEDLSLLVSRGDRIGIIGPNGSGKTTLLKLLLGQLQPTVGSIRHGTRLEVIYFDQLREQIEEEKTVVENVGEGQETLTIDGKPRNIYGYLQEFLFTPERARRLPGISRGCLLYTSPSPRD
;
A
#
# COMPACT_ATOMS: atom_id res chain seq x y z
N MET A 1 -4.05 7.92 -29.54
CA MET A 1 -2.66 8.44 -29.65
C MET A 1 -1.96 8.15 -28.33
N SER A 2 -0.82 7.46 -28.41
CA SER A 2 -0.06 7.11 -27.22
C SER A 2 0.44 8.38 -26.53
N LEU A 3 0.14 8.55 -25.26
CA LEU A 3 0.61 9.65 -24.42
C LEU A 3 2.02 9.38 -23.90
N LEU A 4 2.26 8.12 -23.52
CA LEU A 4 3.51 7.65 -22.95
C LEU A 4 3.72 6.17 -23.29
N SER A 5 4.97 5.78 -23.60
CA SER A 5 5.33 4.39 -23.87
C SER A 5 6.58 4.01 -23.07
N LEU A 6 6.51 2.91 -22.35
CA LEU A 6 7.64 2.27 -21.69
C LEU A 6 8.11 1.14 -22.58
N ARG A 7 9.43 1.02 -22.80
CA ARG A 7 10.02 -0.04 -23.64
C ARG A 7 11.18 -0.70 -22.93
N GLY A 8 11.05 -2.01 -22.68
CA GLY A 8 12.07 -2.83 -22.05
C GLY A 8 12.54 -2.29 -20.71
N LEU A 9 11.63 -1.65 -19.93
CA LEU A 9 11.99 -0.92 -18.72
C LEU A 9 12.41 -1.90 -17.63
N GLN A 10 13.59 -1.69 -17.05
CA GLN A 10 14.15 -2.51 -15.98
C GLN A 10 14.67 -1.63 -14.85
N PHE A 11 14.39 -2.05 -13.60
CA PHE A 11 14.85 -1.33 -12.41
C PHE A 11 15.08 -2.27 -11.23
N THR A 12 16.18 -2.02 -10.47
CA THR A 12 16.53 -2.78 -9.27
C THR A 12 17.08 -1.87 -8.15
N TYR A 13 16.79 -2.20 -6.89
CA TYR A 13 17.44 -1.60 -5.72
C TYR A 13 18.64 -2.44 -5.19
N GLY A 14 19.23 -3.26 -6.03
CA GLY A 14 20.27 -4.22 -5.65
C GLY A 14 19.68 -5.59 -5.27
N GLY A 15 19.94 -6.60 -6.07
CA GLY A 15 19.41 -7.94 -5.96
C GLY A 15 18.54 -8.32 -7.17
N GLU A 16 17.44 -9.04 -6.95
CA GLU A 16 16.50 -9.36 -8.02
C GLU A 16 15.82 -8.09 -8.56
N PRO A 17 15.60 -8.00 -9.89
CA PRO A 17 14.94 -6.85 -10.49
C PRO A 17 13.51 -6.72 -9.94
N LEU A 18 13.18 -5.49 -9.53
CA LEU A 18 11.85 -5.13 -9.05
C LEU A 18 10.87 -4.95 -10.22
N ILE A 19 11.40 -4.42 -11.33
CA ILE A 19 10.74 -4.25 -12.62
C ILE A 19 11.69 -4.89 -13.64
N ASP A 20 11.18 -5.81 -14.48
CA ASP A 20 11.99 -6.70 -15.31
C ASP A 20 11.48 -6.72 -16.74
N GLU A 21 12.12 -5.91 -17.61
CA GLU A 21 11.83 -5.79 -19.04
C GLU A 21 10.35 -5.58 -19.37
N ILE A 22 9.73 -4.56 -18.76
CA ILE A 22 8.31 -4.28 -18.98
C ILE A 22 8.10 -3.32 -20.15
N ASP A 23 7.03 -3.60 -20.91
CA ASP A 23 6.49 -2.72 -21.94
C ASP A 23 5.09 -2.26 -21.52
N LEU A 24 4.79 -0.97 -21.72
CA LEU A 24 3.48 -0.39 -21.41
C LEU A 24 3.22 0.81 -22.31
N GLU A 25 2.02 0.87 -22.88
CA GLU A 25 1.52 2.06 -23.57
C GLU A 25 0.34 2.64 -22.80
N ILE A 26 0.36 3.96 -22.61
CA ILE A 26 -0.70 4.73 -21.97
C ILE A 26 -1.30 5.68 -23.00
N GLU A 27 -2.60 5.61 -23.19
CA GLU A 27 -3.34 6.47 -24.11
C GLU A 27 -4.00 7.64 -23.36
N ARG A 28 -4.33 8.71 -24.11
CA ARG A 28 -5.03 9.86 -23.54
C ARG A 28 -6.44 9.49 -23.06
N GLY A 29 -6.81 9.99 -21.88
CA GLY A 29 -8.13 9.78 -21.26
C GLY A 29 -8.33 8.42 -20.59
N GLU A 30 -7.31 7.56 -20.54
CA GLU A 30 -7.40 6.30 -19.81
C GLU A 30 -7.44 6.51 -18.30
N ARG A 31 -8.12 5.61 -17.61
CA ARG A 31 -8.21 5.55 -16.15
C ARG A 31 -7.67 4.21 -15.67
N ILE A 32 -6.41 4.21 -15.28
CA ILE A 32 -5.62 3.02 -15.03
C ILE A 32 -5.52 2.76 -13.53
N GLY A 33 -6.07 1.64 -13.07
CA GLY A 33 -5.83 1.12 -11.73
C GLY A 33 -4.56 0.26 -11.72
N LEU A 34 -3.52 0.69 -11.00
CA LEU A 34 -2.27 -0.05 -10.86
C LEU A 34 -2.33 -0.93 -9.61
N LEU A 35 -2.36 -2.23 -9.82
CA LEU A 35 -2.46 -3.25 -8.78
C LEU A 35 -1.16 -4.04 -8.62
N GLY A 36 -1.04 -4.71 -7.51
CA GLY A 36 0.08 -5.58 -7.16
C GLY A 36 0.27 -5.64 -5.66
N ARG A 37 0.95 -6.68 -5.19
CA ARG A 37 1.29 -6.84 -3.76
C ARG A 37 2.17 -5.67 -3.29
N ASN A 38 2.21 -5.47 -1.98
CA ASN A 38 3.09 -4.46 -1.43
C ASN A 38 4.55 -4.84 -1.68
N GLY A 39 5.34 -3.83 -2.09
CA GLY A 39 6.74 -4.04 -2.46
C GLY A 39 6.98 -4.62 -3.86
N THR A 40 5.97 -4.73 -4.73
CA THR A 40 6.15 -5.17 -6.12
C THR A 40 6.65 -4.09 -7.07
N GLY A 41 6.83 -2.84 -6.59
CA GLY A 41 7.35 -1.77 -7.43
C GLY A 41 6.31 -0.78 -7.98
N LYS A 42 5.06 -0.77 -7.47
CA LYS A 42 4.02 0.17 -7.93
C LYS A 42 4.45 1.64 -7.84
N SER A 43 4.86 2.07 -6.64
CA SER A 43 5.34 3.45 -6.42
C SER A 43 6.64 3.75 -7.18
N THR A 44 7.49 2.72 -7.38
CA THR A 44 8.71 2.84 -8.18
C THR A 44 8.38 3.05 -9.65
N LEU A 45 7.43 2.29 -10.20
CA LEU A 45 6.95 2.49 -11.58
C LEU A 45 6.38 3.89 -11.77
N MET A 46 5.58 4.39 -10.82
CA MET A 46 5.08 5.77 -10.88
C MET A 46 6.20 6.82 -10.87
N LYS A 47 7.25 6.61 -10.07
CA LYS A 47 8.42 7.49 -10.03
C LYS A 47 9.20 7.47 -11.35
N LEU A 48 9.37 6.30 -11.97
CA LEU A 48 9.97 6.16 -13.31
C LEU A 48 9.13 6.88 -14.37
N ILE A 49 7.82 6.69 -14.35
CA ILE A 49 6.88 7.39 -15.24
C ILE A 49 6.91 8.90 -14.99
N ALA A 50 7.03 9.36 -13.75
CA ALA A 50 7.16 10.78 -13.43
C ALA A 50 8.54 11.38 -13.83
N GLY A 51 9.57 10.53 -13.99
CA GLY A 51 10.95 10.95 -14.25
C GLY A 51 11.66 11.43 -12.98
N GLU A 52 11.21 10.98 -11.81
CA GLU A 52 11.85 11.27 -10.52
C GLU A 52 13.06 10.35 -10.26
N ILE A 53 13.09 9.19 -10.90
CA ILE A 53 14.21 8.24 -10.89
C ILE A 53 14.44 7.73 -12.30
N ASP A 54 15.70 7.41 -12.62
CA ASP A 54 16.08 6.83 -13.89
C ASP A 54 15.99 5.30 -13.85
N ALA A 55 15.67 4.69 -14.99
CA ALA A 55 15.69 3.23 -15.15
C ALA A 55 17.12 2.71 -15.32
N ASP A 56 17.37 1.47 -14.89
CA ASP A 56 18.65 0.80 -15.12
C ASP A 56 18.82 0.43 -16.59
N ASN A 57 17.73 0.00 -17.25
CA ASN A 57 17.66 -0.30 -18.68
C ASN A 57 16.27 0.08 -19.23
N GLY A 58 16.19 0.20 -20.56
CA GLY A 58 14.97 0.58 -21.25
C GLY A 58 14.77 2.09 -21.29
N GLU A 59 13.64 2.52 -21.79
CA GLU A 59 13.36 3.94 -22.00
C GLU A 59 11.88 4.29 -21.73
N VAL A 60 11.67 5.53 -21.27
CA VAL A 60 10.36 6.14 -21.12
C VAL A 60 10.18 7.17 -22.21
N LEU A 61 9.40 6.84 -23.22
CA LEU A 61 9.10 7.72 -24.34
C LEU A 61 7.83 8.52 -24.02
N ARG A 62 7.92 9.84 -24.13
CA ARG A 62 6.79 10.76 -23.94
C ARG A 62 6.56 11.55 -25.22
N ASP A 63 5.32 11.88 -25.51
CA ASP A 63 5.01 12.87 -26.53
C ASP A 63 5.60 14.24 -26.13
N ASP A 64 6.16 15.00 -27.08
CA ASP A 64 7.01 16.20 -26.83
C ASP A 64 6.40 17.26 -25.89
N ASN A 65 5.10 17.26 -25.71
CA ASN A 65 4.40 18.23 -24.85
C ASN A 65 3.68 17.60 -23.65
N THR A 66 3.90 16.29 -23.40
CA THR A 66 3.20 15.60 -22.32
C THR A 66 3.67 16.06 -20.95
N THR A 67 2.73 16.54 -20.15
CA THR A 67 2.94 16.92 -18.75
C THR A 67 2.49 15.77 -17.84
N VAL A 68 3.39 15.33 -16.96
CA VAL A 68 3.12 14.30 -15.95
C VAL A 68 3.23 14.92 -14.57
N SER A 69 2.22 14.73 -13.74
CA SER A 69 2.25 15.16 -12.35
C SER A 69 1.95 14.01 -11.41
N ARG A 70 2.66 13.95 -10.29
CA ARG A 70 2.45 12.92 -9.27
C ARG A 70 2.05 13.57 -7.94
N LEU A 71 0.98 13.04 -7.34
CA LEU A 71 0.60 13.42 -5.98
C LEU A 71 1.63 12.86 -4.99
N VAL A 72 2.34 13.76 -4.31
CA VAL A 72 3.31 13.40 -3.27
C VAL A 72 2.58 12.94 -2.02
N GLN A 73 3.02 11.83 -1.42
CA GLN A 73 2.42 11.29 -0.19
C GLN A 73 2.80 12.08 1.05
N ASP A 74 4.04 12.57 1.09
CA ASP A 74 4.56 13.27 2.27
C ASP A 74 3.97 14.67 2.35
N VAL A 75 3.29 14.94 3.46
CA VAL A 75 2.82 16.28 3.79
C VAL A 75 4.03 17.09 4.29
N PRO A 76 4.44 18.19 3.64
CA PRO A 76 5.54 19.00 4.15
C PRO A 76 5.27 19.41 5.60
N ALA A 77 6.20 19.07 6.50
CA ALA A 77 6.07 19.41 7.91
C ALA A 77 6.34 20.90 8.10
N GLY A 78 5.36 21.61 8.69
CA GLY A 78 5.62 22.93 9.30
C GLY A 78 5.83 24.11 8.36
N SER A 79 5.31 24.08 7.11
CA SER A 79 5.32 25.30 6.30
C SER A 79 4.36 26.33 6.91
N GLY A 80 4.87 27.47 7.33
CA GLY A 80 4.06 28.64 7.72
C GLY A 80 3.35 29.31 6.52
N LEU A 81 3.41 28.69 5.34
CA LEU A 81 2.87 29.17 4.09
C LEU A 81 1.34 29.11 4.09
N SER A 82 0.71 30.07 3.43
CA SER A 82 -0.70 30.03 3.09
C SER A 82 -0.99 28.97 2.01
N VAL A 83 -2.25 28.59 1.85
CA VAL A 83 -2.68 27.67 0.79
C VAL A 83 -2.29 28.21 -0.59
N ARG A 84 -2.45 29.52 -0.82
CA ARG A 84 -2.07 30.17 -2.07
C ARG A 84 -0.59 30.01 -2.36
N GLU A 85 0.28 30.40 -1.41
CA GLU A 85 1.74 30.30 -1.54
C GLU A 85 2.19 28.86 -1.82
N MET A 86 1.57 27.88 -1.18
CA MET A 86 1.84 26.45 -1.41
C MET A 86 1.55 26.02 -2.87
N ILE A 87 0.52 26.57 -3.50
CA ILE A 87 0.16 26.24 -4.89
C ILE A 87 1.02 27.04 -5.87
N GLU A 88 1.33 28.31 -5.57
CA GLU A 88 2.22 29.17 -6.35
C GLU A 88 3.64 28.60 -6.45
N GLU A 89 4.17 28.06 -5.33
CA GLU A 89 5.46 27.37 -5.32
C GLU A 89 5.48 26.20 -6.33
N ALA A 90 4.42 25.37 -6.35
CA ALA A 90 4.32 24.28 -7.31
C ALA A 90 4.14 24.78 -8.76
N ALA A 91 3.46 25.90 -8.95
CA ALA A 91 3.31 26.53 -10.26
C ALA A 91 4.64 27.03 -10.81
N THR A 92 5.53 27.48 -9.93
CA THR A 92 6.86 27.99 -10.31
C THR A 92 7.86 26.87 -10.56
N ASP A 93 7.87 25.82 -9.72
CA ASP A 93 8.82 24.70 -9.82
C ASP A 93 8.73 23.92 -11.13
N SER A 94 7.53 23.83 -11.70
CA SER A 94 7.25 23.08 -12.93
C SER A 94 7.09 23.99 -14.16
N ALA A 95 7.29 25.30 -14.03
CA ALA A 95 7.07 26.24 -15.12
C ALA A 95 8.02 25.96 -16.29
N LYS A 96 7.47 25.69 -17.47
CA LYS A 96 8.24 25.73 -18.73
C LYS A 96 8.81 27.13 -18.87
N VAL A 97 10.08 27.22 -19.22
CA VAL A 97 10.75 28.49 -19.49
C VAL A 97 9.92 29.32 -20.48
N GLY A 98 9.39 30.47 -20.03
CA GLY A 98 8.61 31.39 -20.88
C GLY A 98 7.11 31.52 -20.53
N VAL A 99 6.64 30.93 -19.43
CA VAL A 99 5.27 31.18 -18.92
C VAL A 99 5.25 32.52 -18.23
N GLU A 100 4.36 33.41 -18.63
CA GLU A 100 4.22 34.76 -18.03
C GLU A 100 3.50 34.69 -16.68
N ASP A 101 3.87 35.53 -15.73
CA ASP A 101 3.34 35.53 -14.35
C ASP A 101 1.81 35.55 -14.28
N TRP A 102 1.13 36.27 -15.18
CA TRP A 102 -0.33 36.31 -15.20
C TRP A 102 -0.99 34.95 -15.56
N GLN A 103 -0.32 34.10 -16.35
CA GLN A 103 -0.79 32.77 -16.70
C GLN A 103 -0.68 31.83 -15.49
N GLN A 104 0.39 31.97 -14.71
CA GLN A 104 0.57 31.22 -13.47
C GLN A 104 -0.51 31.63 -12.45
N ASP A 105 -0.75 32.91 -12.24
CA ASP A 105 -1.81 33.41 -11.38
C ASP A 105 -3.20 32.91 -11.79
N GLN A 106 -3.46 32.86 -13.09
CA GLN A 106 -4.72 32.32 -13.61
C GLN A 106 -4.87 30.81 -13.34
N ALA A 107 -3.79 30.03 -13.47
CA ALA A 107 -3.77 28.59 -13.16
C ALA A 107 -4.02 28.35 -11.66
N VAL A 108 -3.35 29.10 -10.79
CA VAL A 108 -3.52 29.04 -9.34
C VAL A 108 -4.96 29.37 -8.93
N ASN A 109 -5.52 30.48 -9.44
CA ASN A 109 -6.91 30.88 -9.14
C ASN A 109 -7.93 29.85 -9.62
N ARG A 110 -7.71 29.23 -10.80
CA ARG A 110 -8.56 28.16 -11.33
C ARG A 110 -8.59 26.96 -10.41
N VAL A 111 -7.44 26.51 -9.94
CA VAL A 111 -7.33 25.33 -9.06
C VAL A 111 -7.89 25.63 -7.68
N LEU A 112 -7.63 26.80 -7.10
CA LEU A 112 -8.22 27.23 -5.82
C LEU A 112 -9.74 27.20 -5.87
N SER A 113 -10.34 27.77 -6.92
CA SER A 113 -11.77 27.78 -7.13
C SER A 113 -12.33 26.36 -7.33
N ARG A 114 -11.70 25.55 -8.20
CA ARG A 114 -12.12 24.17 -8.50
C ARG A 114 -12.09 23.27 -7.26
N MET A 115 -11.15 23.49 -6.35
CA MET A 115 -10.99 22.73 -5.12
C MET A 115 -11.73 23.33 -3.92
N SER A 116 -12.37 24.49 -4.08
CA SER A 116 -13.04 25.25 -3.01
C SER A 116 -12.12 25.46 -1.79
N LEU A 117 -10.89 25.94 -2.04
CA LEU A 117 -9.88 26.18 -1.02
C LEU A 117 -9.89 27.65 -0.59
N ASP A 118 -9.74 27.88 0.73
CA ASP A 118 -9.49 29.21 1.26
C ASP A 118 -8.00 29.54 1.06
N GLU A 119 -7.74 30.48 0.15
CA GLU A 119 -6.39 30.88 -0.24
C GLU A 119 -5.55 31.48 0.89
N THR A 120 -6.23 32.11 1.86
CA THR A 120 -5.59 32.82 2.96
C THR A 120 -5.28 31.95 4.17
N ALA A 121 -5.88 30.74 4.23
CA ALA A 121 -5.68 29.83 5.35
C ALA A 121 -4.22 29.36 5.44
N ALA A 122 -3.65 29.33 6.64
CA ALA A 122 -2.33 28.79 6.88
C ALA A 122 -2.37 27.25 6.69
N PHE A 123 -1.50 26.69 5.83
CA PHE A 123 -1.45 25.24 5.56
C PHE A 123 -1.29 24.41 6.85
N GLY A 124 -0.46 24.90 7.80
CA GLY A 124 -0.22 24.22 9.08
C GLY A 124 -1.49 23.98 9.91
N SER A 125 -2.45 24.92 9.87
CA SER A 125 -3.70 24.88 10.65
C SER A 125 -4.81 24.03 10.03
N LEU A 126 -4.64 23.58 8.78
CA LEU A 126 -5.66 22.80 8.07
C LEU A 126 -5.81 21.39 8.64
N SER A 127 -7.02 20.85 8.54
CA SER A 127 -7.26 19.42 8.80
C SER A 127 -6.47 18.55 7.81
N SER A 128 -6.22 17.29 8.17
CA SER A 128 -5.50 16.33 7.31
C SER A 128 -6.14 16.20 5.92
N GLY A 129 -7.47 16.23 5.86
CA GLY A 129 -8.21 16.18 4.61
C GLY A 129 -8.06 17.43 3.76
N MET A 130 -8.10 18.62 4.38
CA MET A 130 -7.86 19.87 3.66
C MET A 130 -6.42 19.97 3.17
N LYS A 131 -5.44 19.54 3.97
CA LYS A 131 -4.05 19.41 3.52
C LYS A 131 -3.93 18.55 2.28
N ARG A 132 -4.65 17.43 2.24
CA ARG A 132 -4.65 16.52 1.08
C ARG A 132 -5.26 17.17 -0.16
N ARG A 133 -6.36 17.95 -0.01
CA ARG A 133 -6.92 18.74 -1.10
C ARG A 133 -5.92 19.77 -1.65
N VAL A 134 -5.17 20.44 -0.78
CA VAL A 134 -4.10 21.39 -1.21
C VAL A 134 -3.00 20.65 -1.98
N LEU A 135 -2.55 19.49 -1.50
CA LEU A 135 -1.54 18.69 -2.24
C LEU A 135 -2.05 18.21 -3.59
N LEU A 136 -3.33 17.83 -3.69
CA LEU A 136 -3.94 17.51 -4.97
C LEU A 136 -4.04 18.74 -5.87
N ALA A 137 -4.39 19.92 -5.32
CA ALA A 137 -4.39 21.18 -6.05
C ALA A 137 -3.01 21.50 -6.63
N ARG A 138 -1.93 21.31 -5.85
CA ARG A 138 -0.54 21.45 -6.33
C ARG A 138 -0.24 20.57 -7.54
N SER A 139 -0.69 19.31 -7.51
CA SER A 139 -0.45 18.39 -8.63
C SER A 139 -1.27 18.71 -9.88
N LEU A 140 -2.31 19.53 -9.76
CA LEU A 140 -3.23 19.89 -10.85
C LEU A 140 -3.02 21.29 -11.41
N VAL A 141 -2.15 22.11 -10.82
CA VAL A 141 -1.99 23.53 -11.18
C VAL A 141 -1.62 23.72 -12.65
N HIS A 142 -0.94 22.75 -13.27
CA HIS A 142 -0.52 22.78 -14.66
C HIS A 142 -1.45 21.99 -15.62
N ASP A 143 -2.64 21.59 -15.17
CA ASP A 143 -3.56 20.73 -15.95
C ASP A 143 -2.80 19.55 -16.62
N PRO A 144 -2.21 18.62 -15.83
CA PRO A 144 -1.34 17.58 -16.39
C PRO A 144 -2.10 16.63 -17.31
N ASP A 145 -1.44 16.21 -18.41
CA ASP A 145 -1.96 15.18 -19.31
C ASP A 145 -2.07 13.81 -18.65
N LEU A 146 -1.14 13.52 -17.70
CA LEU A 146 -1.14 12.30 -16.89
C LEU A 146 -0.99 12.65 -15.40
N LEU A 147 -2.00 12.30 -14.62
CA LEU A 147 -2.00 12.43 -13.17
C LEU A 147 -1.75 11.08 -12.51
N LEU A 148 -0.70 11.01 -11.69
CA LEU A 148 -0.31 9.82 -10.94
C LEU A 148 -0.70 9.97 -9.47
N LEU A 149 -1.53 9.06 -8.95
CA LEU A 149 -2.01 9.07 -7.57
C LEU A 149 -1.58 7.80 -6.83
N ASP A 150 -0.69 7.95 -5.86
CA ASP A 150 -0.23 6.83 -5.03
C ASP A 150 -1.00 6.84 -3.70
N GLU A 151 -1.88 5.84 -3.51
CA GLU A 151 -2.75 5.66 -2.35
C GLU A 151 -3.53 6.95 -1.97
N PRO A 152 -4.29 7.55 -2.90
CA PRO A 152 -4.95 8.83 -2.65
C PRO A 152 -6.04 8.78 -1.58
N THR A 153 -6.60 7.61 -1.30
CA THR A 153 -7.66 7.40 -0.30
C THR A 153 -7.14 7.18 1.12
N ASN A 154 -5.83 6.97 1.30
CA ASN A 154 -5.24 6.72 2.60
C ASN A 154 -5.38 7.92 3.54
N HIS A 155 -5.78 7.67 4.77
CA HIS A 155 -5.98 8.66 5.83
C HIS A 155 -7.11 9.67 5.55
N LEU A 156 -7.93 9.46 4.51
CA LEU A 156 -9.13 10.24 4.26
C LEU A 156 -10.34 9.64 4.98
N ASP A 157 -11.28 10.50 5.36
CA ASP A 157 -12.60 10.08 5.80
C ASP A 157 -13.53 9.83 4.59
N ILE A 158 -14.70 9.25 4.86
CA ILE A 158 -15.65 8.85 3.82
C ILE A 158 -16.12 10.03 2.98
N GLU A 159 -16.32 11.20 3.59
CA GLU A 159 -16.77 12.41 2.89
C GLU A 159 -15.72 12.87 1.87
N LEU A 160 -14.45 12.86 2.27
CA LEU A 160 -13.34 13.23 1.40
C LEU A 160 -13.09 12.20 0.29
N ILE A 161 -13.24 10.90 0.60
CA ILE A 161 -13.14 9.84 -0.43
C ILE A 161 -14.25 10.05 -1.47
N THR A 162 -15.49 10.27 -1.03
CA THR A 162 -16.62 10.50 -1.92
C THR A 162 -16.41 11.76 -2.78
N TRP A 163 -15.93 12.83 -2.18
CA TRP A 163 -15.57 14.04 -2.91
C TRP A 163 -14.47 13.78 -3.96
N LEU A 164 -13.41 13.04 -3.59
CA LEU A 164 -12.31 12.70 -4.49
C LEU A 164 -12.78 11.84 -5.67
N GLU A 165 -13.62 10.86 -5.41
CA GLU A 165 -14.26 10.04 -6.46
C GLU A 165 -15.05 10.90 -7.46
N GLN A 166 -15.92 11.78 -6.95
CA GLN A 166 -16.70 12.69 -7.78
C GLN A 166 -15.80 13.63 -8.60
N PHE A 167 -14.77 14.20 -7.97
CA PHE A 167 -13.81 15.07 -8.63
C PHE A 167 -13.07 14.33 -9.75
N LEU A 168 -12.52 13.14 -9.48
CA LEU A 168 -11.77 12.36 -10.48
C LEU A 168 -12.70 11.76 -11.56
N SER A 169 -13.97 11.54 -11.27
CA SER A 169 -14.93 11.03 -12.26
C SER A 169 -15.15 11.99 -13.42
N VAL A 170 -15.04 13.30 -13.18
CA VAL A 170 -15.20 14.37 -14.18
C VAL A 170 -13.86 14.96 -14.66
N TYR A 171 -12.74 14.39 -14.22
CA TYR A 171 -11.42 14.82 -14.67
C TYR A 171 -11.16 14.34 -16.10
N ASP A 172 -10.82 15.26 -17.02
CA ASP A 172 -10.66 14.95 -18.45
C ASP A 172 -9.28 14.40 -18.82
N GLY A 173 -8.27 14.54 -17.94
CA GLY A 173 -6.91 14.03 -18.15
C GLY A 173 -6.80 12.51 -17.96
N THR A 174 -5.65 11.96 -18.35
CA THR A 174 -5.30 10.56 -18.10
C THR A 174 -4.99 10.36 -16.63
N LEU A 175 -5.47 9.28 -16.06
CA LEU A 175 -5.31 8.98 -14.64
C LEU A 175 -4.67 7.61 -14.45
N MET A 176 -3.58 7.53 -13.66
CA MET A 176 -3.07 6.27 -13.15
C MET A 176 -3.02 6.34 -11.62
N PHE A 177 -3.59 5.35 -10.94
CA PHE A 177 -3.66 5.37 -9.49
C PHE A 177 -3.45 4.00 -8.86
N VAL A 178 -2.82 4.01 -7.69
CA VAL A 178 -2.71 2.86 -6.79
C VAL A 178 -3.68 3.05 -5.65
N THR A 179 -4.47 2.05 -5.32
CA THR A 179 -5.31 2.07 -4.11
C THR A 179 -5.64 0.66 -3.64
N HIS A 180 -5.88 0.52 -2.34
CA HIS A 180 -6.46 -0.67 -1.74
C HIS A 180 -7.99 -0.58 -1.59
N ASP A 181 -8.58 0.57 -1.90
CA ASP A 181 -10.03 0.76 -1.87
C ASP A 181 -10.69 0.18 -3.12
N ARG A 182 -11.44 -0.90 -2.92
CA ARG A 182 -12.13 -1.62 -4.01
C ARG A 182 -13.27 -0.81 -4.62
N VAL A 183 -13.95 0.01 -3.82
CA VAL A 183 -15.05 0.86 -4.30
C VAL A 183 -14.48 1.93 -5.21
N PHE A 184 -13.41 2.58 -4.78
CA PHE A 184 -12.70 3.58 -5.57
C PHE A 184 -12.16 3.01 -6.90
N LEU A 185 -11.61 1.78 -6.88
CA LEU A 185 -11.20 1.09 -8.11
C LEU A 185 -12.38 0.83 -9.06
N GLN A 186 -13.51 0.34 -8.53
CA GLN A 186 -14.67 0.02 -9.33
C GLN A 186 -15.33 1.25 -9.95
N SER A 187 -15.30 2.39 -9.26
CA SER A 187 -15.91 3.64 -9.72
C SER A 187 -15.10 4.33 -10.81
N LEU A 188 -13.77 4.19 -10.81
CA LEU A 188 -12.89 4.99 -11.66
C LEU A 188 -12.13 4.18 -12.73
N ALA A 189 -11.67 2.95 -12.42
CA ALA A 189 -10.78 2.23 -13.30
C ALA A 189 -11.51 1.65 -14.52
N THR A 190 -11.03 2.00 -15.71
CA THR A 190 -11.46 1.40 -16.99
C THR A 190 -10.49 0.35 -17.52
N ARG A 191 -9.24 0.39 -17.03
CA ARG A 191 -8.14 -0.52 -17.35
C ARG A 191 -7.36 -0.84 -16.09
N ILE A 192 -7.00 -2.09 -15.90
CA ILE A 192 -6.21 -2.54 -14.76
C ILE A 192 -4.84 -2.99 -15.25
N ILE A 193 -3.80 -2.52 -14.56
CA ILE A 193 -2.43 -2.97 -14.76
C ILE A 193 -1.98 -3.64 -13.47
N GLU A 194 -1.53 -4.89 -13.54
CA GLU A 194 -1.04 -5.64 -12.39
C GLU A 194 0.46 -5.86 -12.50
N ILE A 195 1.19 -5.53 -11.42
CA ILE A 195 2.61 -5.89 -11.29
C ILE A 195 2.70 -7.12 -10.39
N ASP A 196 3.16 -8.23 -10.94
CA ASP A 196 3.45 -9.45 -10.19
C ASP A 196 4.82 -10.01 -10.57
N ARG A 197 5.68 -10.26 -9.58
CA ARG A 197 7.02 -10.86 -9.76
C ARG A 197 7.93 -10.13 -10.76
N GLY A 198 7.83 -8.80 -10.82
CA GLY A 198 8.60 -7.96 -11.74
C GLY A 198 8.05 -7.89 -13.16
N GLN A 199 6.99 -8.63 -13.47
CA GLN A 199 6.29 -8.60 -14.76
C GLN A 199 5.04 -7.75 -14.68
N LEU A 200 4.62 -7.20 -15.80
CA LEU A 200 3.43 -6.40 -15.95
C LEU A 200 2.37 -7.17 -16.71
N TYR A 201 1.16 -7.21 -16.18
CA TYR A 201 -0.02 -7.81 -16.82
C TYR A 201 -1.02 -6.71 -17.10
N ASP A 202 -1.41 -6.58 -18.35
CA ASP A 202 -2.35 -5.59 -18.83
C ASP A 202 -3.75 -6.20 -19.01
N TRP A 203 -4.73 -5.60 -18.34
CA TRP A 203 -6.12 -6.04 -18.32
C TRP A 203 -7.03 -4.89 -18.80
N PRO A 204 -7.31 -4.78 -20.09
CA PRO A 204 -8.22 -3.76 -20.62
C PRO A 204 -9.66 -4.12 -20.26
N CYS A 205 -10.00 -4.00 -19.00
CA CYS A 205 -11.32 -4.30 -18.45
C CYS A 205 -11.51 -3.65 -17.08
N ASP A 206 -12.76 -3.61 -16.62
CA ASP A 206 -13.14 -3.18 -15.28
C ASP A 206 -12.67 -4.14 -14.17
N TYR A 207 -12.66 -3.67 -12.94
CA TYR A 207 -12.18 -4.42 -11.79
C TYR A 207 -12.93 -5.74 -11.53
N PRO A 208 -14.29 -5.83 -11.62
CA PRO A 208 -15.00 -7.10 -11.46
C PRO A 208 -14.62 -8.16 -12.51
N THR A 209 -14.43 -7.74 -13.77
CA THR A 209 -13.98 -8.63 -14.85
C THR A 209 -12.53 -9.07 -14.66
N PHE A 210 -11.67 -8.15 -14.23
CA PHE A 210 -10.29 -8.44 -13.85
C PHE A 210 -10.22 -9.56 -12.81
N LEU A 211 -10.98 -9.48 -11.73
CA LEU A 211 -10.96 -10.50 -10.67
C LEU A 211 -11.28 -11.91 -11.21
N LYS A 212 -12.29 -12.00 -12.09
CA LYS A 212 -12.67 -13.28 -12.71
C LYS A 212 -11.57 -13.85 -13.61
N ARG A 213 -11.01 -12.99 -14.49
CA ARG A 213 -9.95 -13.38 -15.42
C ARG A 213 -8.67 -13.75 -14.69
N ARG A 214 -8.31 -12.98 -13.67
CA ARG A 214 -7.16 -13.24 -12.82
C ARG A 214 -7.29 -14.59 -12.11
N GLN A 215 -8.44 -14.90 -11.50
CA GLN A 215 -8.66 -16.19 -10.87
C GLN A 215 -8.51 -17.34 -11.85
N ALA A 216 -9.10 -17.24 -13.04
CA ALA A 216 -8.97 -18.26 -14.07
C ALA A 216 -7.52 -18.47 -14.52
N LEU A 217 -6.73 -17.38 -14.66
CA LEU A 217 -5.29 -17.47 -14.96
C LEU A 217 -4.53 -18.19 -13.85
N LEU A 218 -4.83 -17.87 -12.59
CA LEU A 218 -4.21 -18.49 -11.42
C LEU A 218 -4.50 -20.01 -11.35
N ASP A 219 -5.74 -20.40 -11.58
CA ASP A 219 -6.17 -21.81 -11.60
C ASP A 219 -5.48 -22.58 -12.75
N ALA A 220 -5.28 -21.92 -13.90
CA ALA A 220 -4.56 -22.52 -15.03
C ALA A 220 -3.06 -22.68 -14.73
N GLU A 221 -2.42 -21.66 -14.14
CA GLU A 221 -1.02 -21.72 -13.71
C GLU A 221 -0.79 -22.84 -12.68
N GLU A 222 -1.67 -22.98 -11.70
CA GLU A 222 -1.59 -24.03 -10.69
C GLU A 222 -1.70 -25.43 -11.28
N LYS A 223 -2.63 -25.62 -12.22
CA LYS A 223 -2.76 -26.90 -12.95
C LYS A 223 -1.49 -27.24 -13.75
N GLN A 224 -0.96 -26.25 -14.51
CA GLN A 224 0.27 -26.45 -15.28
C GLN A 224 1.45 -26.78 -14.36
N ASN A 225 1.58 -26.07 -13.24
CA ASN A 225 2.63 -26.30 -12.25
C ASN A 225 2.53 -27.71 -11.66
N THR A 226 1.32 -28.15 -11.28
CA THR A 226 1.07 -29.47 -10.74
C THR A 226 1.42 -30.58 -11.74
N GLU A 227 1.06 -30.39 -13.03
CA GLU A 227 1.42 -31.35 -14.08
C GLU A 227 2.93 -31.40 -14.33
N PHE A 228 3.58 -30.23 -14.33
CA PHE A 228 5.03 -30.12 -14.49
C PHE A 228 5.76 -30.82 -13.32
N ASP A 229 5.36 -30.55 -12.09
CA ASP A 229 5.97 -31.15 -10.90
C ASP A 229 5.76 -32.67 -10.86
N ARG A 230 4.59 -33.16 -11.33
CA ARG A 230 4.36 -34.58 -11.51
C ARG A 230 5.32 -35.21 -12.53
N LYS A 231 5.49 -34.55 -13.71
CA LYS A 231 6.43 -35.03 -14.76
C LYS A 231 7.87 -35.01 -14.25
N LEU A 232 8.28 -33.95 -13.55
CA LEU A 232 9.60 -33.86 -12.95
C LEU A 232 9.84 -35.00 -11.95
N ALA A 233 8.89 -35.26 -11.06
CA ALA A 233 8.98 -36.33 -10.08
C ALA A 233 8.99 -37.75 -10.72
N GLU A 234 8.30 -37.97 -11.85
CA GLU A 234 8.35 -39.18 -12.63
C GLU A 234 9.73 -39.40 -13.28
N GLU A 235 10.31 -38.37 -13.89
CA GLU A 235 11.64 -38.41 -14.49
C GLU A 235 12.74 -38.60 -13.43
N GLU A 236 12.59 -38.02 -12.25
CA GLU A 236 13.51 -38.23 -11.13
C GLU A 236 13.45 -39.66 -10.59
N ARG A 237 12.24 -40.24 -10.45
CA ARG A 237 12.08 -41.63 -10.07
C ARG A 237 12.71 -42.56 -11.08
N TRP A 238 12.52 -42.30 -12.36
CA TRP A 238 13.09 -43.10 -13.42
C TRP A 238 14.65 -43.10 -13.37
N ILE A 239 15.29 -41.99 -13.12
CA ILE A 239 16.76 -41.94 -12.95
C ILE A 239 17.21 -42.73 -11.72
N ARG A 240 16.49 -42.69 -10.61
CA ARG A 240 16.82 -43.43 -9.37
C ARG A 240 16.66 -44.94 -9.50
N THR A 241 15.70 -45.41 -10.33
CA THR A 241 15.38 -46.84 -10.47
C THR A 241 16.30 -47.63 -11.41
N GLY A 242 17.30 -46.98 -12.05
CA GLY A 242 18.41 -47.77 -12.61
C GLY A 242 18.70 -47.60 -14.06
N ILE A 243 19.88 -47.05 -14.34
CA ILE A 243 20.55 -47.07 -15.63
C ILE A 243 21.37 -48.34 -15.72
N LYS A 244 20.76 -49.49 -16.05
CA LYS A 244 21.53 -50.71 -16.32
C LYS A 244 21.65 -51.12 -17.78
N ALA A 245 20.99 -50.46 -18.73
CA ALA A 245 21.11 -50.81 -20.14
C ALA A 245 20.92 -49.61 -21.08
N ARG A 246 21.95 -49.32 -21.93
CA ARG A 246 22.01 -48.42 -23.09
C ARG A 246 22.38 -46.97 -22.79
N ARG A 247 23.69 -46.71 -22.71
CA ARG A 247 24.31 -45.40 -22.47
C ARG A 247 23.87 -44.28 -23.42
N THR A 248 23.76 -44.53 -24.71
CA THR A 248 23.58 -43.47 -25.73
C THR A 248 22.17 -42.92 -25.86
N ARG A 249 21.13 -43.67 -25.49
CA ARG A 249 19.73 -43.26 -25.62
C ARG A 249 19.27 -42.39 -24.41
N ASN A 250 20.04 -42.39 -23.34
CA ASN A 250 19.67 -41.75 -22.05
C ASN A 250 20.22 -40.33 -21.89
N GLU A 251 21.26 -39.91 -22.65
CA GLU A 251 21.85 -38.59 -22.51
C GLU A 251 20.87 -37.46 -22.85
N GLY A 252 20.01 -37.63 -23.85
CA GLY A 252 18.97 -36.67 -24.20
C GLY A 252 17.95 -36.47 -23.07
N ARG A 253 17.57 -37.58 -22.43
CA ARG A 253 16.60 -37.53 -21.31
C ARG A 253 17.19 -36.95 -20.04
N VAL A 254 18.48 -37.21 -19.77
CA VAL A 254 19.24 -36.60 -18.67
C VAL A 254 19.39 -35.10 -18.90
N ARG A 255 19.67 -34.65 -20.13
CA ARG A 255 19.72 -33.21 -20.47
C ARG A 255 18.34 -32.55 -20.33
N ALA A 256 17.25 -33.25 -20.70
CA ALA A 256 15.89 -32.76 -20.52
C ALA A 256 15.55 -32.61 -19.03
N LEU A 257 15.88 -33.60 -18.18
CA LEU A 257 15.68 -33.50 -16.74
C LEU A 257 16.48 -32.36 -16.12
N LYS A 258 17.74 -32.15 -16.56
CA LYS A 258 18.54 -31.02 -16.07
C LYS A 258 17.87 -29.69 -16.39
N ARG A 259 17.38 -29.51 -17.63
CA ARG A 259 16.58 -28.33 -18.02
C ARG A 259 15.32 -28.17 -17.18
N MET A 260 14.57 -29.24 -16.94
CA MET A 260 13.38 -29.18 -16.08
C MET A 260 13.72 -28.78 -14.64
N ARG A 261 14.85 -29.22 -14.10
CA ARG A 261 15.31 -28.81 -12.77
C ARG A 261 15.71 -27.35 -12.73
N ASP A 262 16.44 -26.89 -13.76
CA ASP A 262 16.84 -25.48 -13.89
C ASP A 262 15.58 -24.61 -14.02
N GLU A 263 14.61 -25.02 -14.82
CA GLU A 263 13.31 -24.35 -14.97
C GLU A 263 12.51 -24.33 -13.67
N HIS A 264 12.45 -25.45 -12.94
CA HIS A 264 11.81 -25.52 -11.61
C HIS A 264 12.52 -24.63 -10.59
N SER A 265 13.87 -24.58 -10.58
CA SER A 265 14.64 -23.75 -9.66
C SER A 265 14.52 -22.23 -9.96
N ASN A 266 14.43 -21.89 -11.25
CA ASN A 266 14.28 -20.50 -11.70
C ASN A 266 12.84 -19.98 -11.60
N ARG A 267 11.88 -20.86 -11.30
CA ARG A 267 10.49 -20.47 -11.12
C ARG A 267 10.36 -19.57 -9.89
N ARG A 268 10.05 -18.29 -10.10
CA ARG A 268 9.73 -17.38 -8.99
C ARG A 268 8.47 -17.90 -8.30
N GLN A 269 8.63 -18.46 -7.11
CA GLN A 269 7.52 -19.00 -6.35
C GLN A 269 6.60 -17.89 -5.89
N ARG A 270 5.28 -18.14 -5.91
CA ARG A 270 4.33 -17.28 -5.21
C ARG A 270 4.68 -17.26 -3.73
N VAL A 271 4.75 -16.07 -3.19
CA VAL A 271 4.77 -15.91 -1.74
C VAL A 271 3.44 -16.45 -1.24
N GLY A 272 3.46 -17.53 -0.47
CA GLY A 272 2.26 -18.23 0.02
C GLY A 272 1.35 -17.33 0.87
N ASP A 273 0.19 -17.83 1.27
CA ASP A 273 -0.68 -17.15 2.21
C ASP A 273 -0.13 -17.25 3.62
N ILE A 274 -0.30 -16.17 4.39
CA ILE A 274 0.10 -16.13 5.79
C ILE A 274 -0.79 -17.11 6.57
N ARG A 275 -0.18 -18.09 7.23
CA ARG A 275 -0.88 -19.01 8.14
C ARG A 275 -0.75 -18.50 9.57
N MET A 276 -1.60 -17.55 9.95
CA MET A 276 -1.69 -17.15 11.36
C MET A 276 -2.46 -18.22 12.15
N GLN A 277 -1.80 -18.85 13.11
CA GLN A 277 -2.47 -19.57 14.20
C GLN A 277 -2.61 -18.59 15.36
N ALA A 278 -3.84 -18.13 15.60
CA ALA A 278 -4.10 -17.37 16.81
C ALA A 278 -4.04 -18.34 18.00
N SER A 279 -3.14 -18.05 18.94
CA SER A 279 -3.13 -18.72 20.24
C SER A 279 -4.42 -18.37 20.98
N GLU A 280 -5.14 -19.37 21.47
CA GLU A 280 -6.28 -19.13 22.36
C GLU A 280 -5.73 -18.75 23.74
N ALA A 281 -5.75 -17.46 24.08
CA ALA A 281 -5.58 -17.01 25.46
C ALA A 281 -6.66 -17.61 26.37
N GLU A 282 -6.39 -17.74 27.67
CA GLU A 282 -7.39 -18.17 28.65
C GLU A 282 -8.67 -17.36 28.49
N LYS A 283 -9.83 -18.05 28.47
CA LYS A 283 -11.12 -17.42 28.18
C LYS A 283 -11.40 -16.28 29.15
N SER A 284 -11.39 -15.05 28.67
CA SER A 284 -11.83 -13.85 29.41
C SER A 284 -13.32 -13.96 29.76
N GLY A 285 -13.79 -13.15 30.72
CA GLY A 285 -15.20 -13.03 31.04
C GLY A 285 -16.07 -12.60 29.84
N ARG A 286 -17.39 -12.64 29.97
CA ARG A 286 -18.34 -12.20 28.94
C ARG A 286 -18.26 -10.68 28.72
N LEU A 287 -18.06 -9.90 29.78
CA LEU A 287 -17.85 -8.46 29.74
C LEU A 287 -16.41 -8.17 29.38
N VAL A 288 -16.19 -7.35 28.34
CA VAL A 288 -14.88 -6.86 27.92
C VAL A 288 -14.67 -5.43 28.41
N ILE A 289 -15.55 -4.50 28.03
CA ILE A 289 -15.47 -3.09 28.42
C ILE A 289 -16.89 -2.58 28.67
N GLU A 290 -17.10 -1.85 29.76
CA GLU A 290 -18.29 -1.11 30.05
C GLU A 290 -17.92 0.34 30.31
N ALA A 291 -18.36 1.23 29.44
CA ALA A 291 -18.22 2.68 29.59
C ALA A 291 -19.60 3.27 29.93
N THR A 292 -19.67 4.08 30.97
CA THR A 292 -20.91 4.68 31.44
C THR A 292 -20.77 6.19 31.54
N GLY A 293 -21.54 6.93 30.72
CA GLY A 293 -21.61 8.39 30.72
C GLY A 293 -20.25 9.05 30.58
N ILE A 294 -19.34 8.49 29.75
CA ILE A 294 -17.98 9.02 29.62
C ILE A 294 -17.96 10.33 28.83
N GLY A 295 -17.26 11.32 29.39
CA GLY A 295 -16.89 12.56 28.73
C GLY A 295 -15.40 12.78 28.78
N PHE A 296 -14.86 13.43 27.74
CA PHE A 296 -13.44 13.77 27.67
C PHE A 296 -13.21 15.06 26.88
N HIS A 297 -12.34 15.91 27.41
CA HIS A 297 -11.86 17.11 26.71
C HIS A 297 -10.34 17.22 26.81
N TYR A 298 -9.74 17.86 25.82
CA TYR A 298 -8.34 18.30 25.89
C TYR A 298 -8.28 19.73 26.42
N ASP A 299 -7.36 19.99 27.34
CA ASP A 299 -7.05 21.35 27.77
C ASP A 299 -6.22 22.05 26.70
N THR A 300 -6.76 23.07 26.08
CA THR A 300 -6.07 23.90 25.08
C THR A 300 -5.88 25.31 25.62
N PRO A 301 -4.94 26.11 25.08
CA PRO A 301 -4.76 27.52 25.48
C PRO A 301 -6.04 28.36 25.39
N ASP A 302 -6.95 27.99 24.48
CA ASP A 302 -8.23 28.66 24.23
C ASP A 302 -9.38 28.13 25.11
N GLY A 303 -9.08 27.18 26.02
CA GLY A 303 -10.05 26.54 26.91
C GLY A 303 -10.23 25.04 26.65
N PRO A 304 -11.08 24.36 27.44
CA PRO A 304 -11.33 22.92 27.27
C PRO A 304 -12.03 22.66 25.92
N HIS A 305 -11.44 21.80 25.11
CA HIS A 305 -12.01 21.34 23.84
C HIS A 305 -12.69 19.97 24.03
N PRO A 306 -14.04 19.90 24.08
CA PRO A 306 -14.75 18.67 24.27
C PRO A 306 -14.61 17.76 23.04
N VAL A 307 -14.31 16.48 23.24
CA VAL A 307 -14.14 15.47 22.19
C VAL A 307 -15.17 14.36 22.32
N ILE A 308 -15.52 13.99 23.55
CA ILE A 308 -16.52 12.95 23.81
C ILE A 308 -17.46 13.51 24.89
N GLU A 309 -18.75 13.40 24.62
CA GLU A 309 -19.80 13.86 25.53
C GLU A 309 -20.82 12.74 25.78
N ASP A 310 -21.02 12.39 27.05
CA ASP A 310 -22.03 11.43 27.52
C ASP A 310 -22.15 10.13 26.71
N LEU A 311 -21.02 9.48 26.44
CA LEU A 311 -21.01 8.22 25.72
C LEU A 311 -21.14 7.04 26.69
N SER A 312 -22.12 6.18 26.45
CA SER A 312 -22.24 4.88 27.11
C SER A 312 -22.12 3.74 26.09
N LEU A 313 -21.25 2.77 26.36
CA LEU A 313 -20.96 1.65 25.48
C LEU A 313 -20.68 0.38 26.26
N LEU A 314 -21.28 -0.71 25.84
CA LEU A 314 -21.02 -2.05 26.37
C LEU A 314 -20.37 -2.91 25.28
N VAL A 315 -19.18 -3.45 25.55
CA VAL A 315 -18.46 -4.36 24.68
C VAL A 315 -18.43 -5.74 25.33
N SER A 316 -18.97 -6.71 24.64
CA SER A 316 -18.99 -8.11 25.05
C SER A 316 -18.02 -8.96 24.27
N ARG A 317 -17.61 -10.06 24.82
CA ARG A 317 -16.73 -11.02 24.15
C ARG A 317 -17.37 -11.54 22.85
N GLY A 318 -16.62 -11.43 21.74
CA GLY A 318 -17.04 -11.82 20.39
C GLY A 318 -17.59 -10.66 19.57
N ASP A 319 -17.80 -9.48 20.19
CA ASP A 319 -18.23 -8.30 19.43
C ASP A 319 -17.15 -7.85 18.44
N ARG A 320 -17.60 -7.39 17.28
CA ARG A 320 -16.77 -6.73 16.26
C ARG A 320 -17.33 -5.34 16.04
N ILE A 321 -16.64 -4.34 16.55
CA ILE A 321 -17.12 -2.95 16.57
C ILE A 321 -16.34 -2.14 15.54
N GLY A 322 -17.07 -1.51 14.60
CA GLY A 322 -16.52 -0.51 13.69
C GLY A 322 -16.80 0.89 14.22
N ILE A 323 -15.76 1.72 14.37
CA ILE A 323 -15.89 3.14 14.76
C ILE A 323 -15.75 3.98 13.49
N ILE A 324 -16.82 4.67 13.12
CA ILE A 324 -16.91 5.50 11.91
C ILE A 324 -17.14 6.95 12.30
N GLY A 325 -16.52 7.87 11.59
CA GLY A 325 -16.69 9.31 11.77
C GLY A 325 -15.64 10.11 11.01
N PRO A 326 -15.84 11.43 10.84
CA PRO A 326 -14.90 12.33 10.21
C PRO A 326 -13.52 12.32 10.88
N ASN A 327 -12.49 12.79 10.17
CA ASN A 327 -11.19 13.01 10.78
C ASN A 327 -11.29 14.10 11.86
N GLY A 328 -10.63 13.86 13.00
CA GLY A 328 -10.73 14.77 14.16
C GLY A 328 -11.94 14.52 15.08
N SER A 329 -12.88 13.62 14.73
CA SER A 329 -14.08 13.33 15.58
C SER A 329 -13.80 12.57 16.88
N GLY A 330 -12.53 12.38 17.24
CA GLY A 330 -12.17 11.73 18.52
C GLY A 330 -12.11 10.20 18.48
N LYS A 331 -12.11 9.54 17.29
CA LYS A 331 -12.04 8.07 17.18
C LYS A 331 -10.83 7.47 17.92
N THR A 332 -9.66 8.02 17.71
CA THR A 332 -8.43 7.57 18.38
C THR A 332 -8.46 7.87 19.88
N THR A 333 -9.04 9.01 20.28
CA THR A 333 -9.23 9.38 21.67
C THR A 333 -10.17 8.39 22.37
N LEU A 334 -11.28 8.02 21.72
CA LEU A 334 -12.20 7.00 22.22
C LEU A 334 -11.50 5.65 22.42
N LEU A 335 -10.71 5.20 21.44
CA LEU A 335 -9.93 3.97 21.58
C LEU A 335 -8.95 4.05 22.77
N LYS A 336 -8.21 5.14 22.92
CA LYS A 336 -7.29 5.34 24.05
C LYS A 336 -7.99 5.33 25.41
N LEU A 337 -9.19 5.92 25.50
CA LEU A 337 -10.02 5.85 26.71
C LEU A 337 -10.49 4.43 27.00
N LEU A 338 -11.03 3.74 26.00
CA LEU A 338 -11.49 2.35 26.14
C LEU A 338 -10.36 1.40 26.50
N LEU A 339 -9.14 1.66 26.06
CA LEU A 339 -7.94 0.88 26.40
C LEU A 339 -7.32 1.27 27.76
N GLY A 340 -7.83 2.30 28.43
CA GLY A 340 -7.30 2.79 29.70
C GLY A 340 -6.00 3.59 29.58
N GLN A 341 -5.60 3.98 28.38
CA GLN A 341 -4.43 4.85 28.13
C GLN A 341 -4.71 6.31 28.46
N LEU A 342 -5.98 6.71 28.40
CA LEU A 342 -6.48 8.01 28.86
C LEU A 342 -7.56 7.76 29.92
N GLN A 343 -7.69 8.70 30.88
CA GLN A 343 -8.75 8.68 31.85
C GLN A 343 -9.89 9.60 31.39
N PRO A 344 -11.17 9.17 31.49
CA PRO A 344 -12.28 10.04 31.17
C PRO A 344 -12.38 11.20 32.20
N THR A 345 -12.75 12.38 31.72
CA THR A 345 -12.98 13.55 32.60
C THR A 345 -14.25 13.39 33.41
N VAL A 346 -15.27 12.76 32.85
CA VAL A 346 -16.55 12.46 33.47
C VAL A 346 -16.94 11.02 33.16
N GLY A 347 -17.70 10.38 34.04
CA GLY A 347 -18.12 9.00 33.85
C GLY A 347 -17.10 7.97 34.32
N SER A 348 -17.26 6.71 33.92
CA SER A 348 -16.36 5.63 34.31
C SER A 348 -16.24 4.55 33.24
N ILE A 349 -15.06 3.92 33.19
CA ILE A 349 -14.81 2.78 32.32
C ILE A 349 -14.40 1.60 33.19
N ARG A 350 -15.08 0.49 32.99
CA ARG A 350 -14.81 -0.77 33.67
C ARG A 350 -14.33 -1.81 32.68
N HIS A 351 -13.20 -2.42 32.96
CA HIS A 351 -12.65 -3.52 32.16
C HIS A 351 -13.05 -4.87 32.75
N GLY A 352 -13.28 -5.84 31.87
CA GLY A 352 -13.51 -7.22 32.27
C GLY A 352 -12.23 -7.87 32.86
N THR A 353 -12.40 -9.11 33.34
CA THR A 353 -11.28 -9.85 33.94
C THR A 353 -10.44 -10.58 32.89
N ARG A 354 -9.12 -10.63 33.10
CA ARG A 354 -8.15 -11.34 32.25
C ARG A 354 -8.18 -10.87 30.79
N LEU A 355 -8.19 -9.57 30.57
CA LEU A 355 -8.09 -8.97 29.24
C LEU A 355 -6.62 -8.84 28.86
N GLU A 356 -6.23 -9.47 27.76
CA GLU A 356 -4.99 -9.17 27.04
C GLU A 356 -5.29 -8.18 25.94
N VAL A 357 -4.76 -6.97 26.05
CA VAL A 357 -5.01 -5.89 25.11
C VAL A 357 -3.87 -5.84 24.10
N ILE A 358 -4.20 -6.00 22.81
CA ILE A 358 -3.27 -5.76 21.71
C ILE A 358 -3.76 -4.52 20.98
N TYR A 359 -2.92 -3.49 20.94
CA TYR A 359 -3.17 -2.26 20.20
C TYR A 359 -2.29 -2.19 18.98
N PHE A 360 -2.91 -2.18 17.81
CA PHE A 360 -2.20 -2.01 16.54
C PHE A 360 -2.28 -0.54 16.11
N ASP A 361 -1.17 0.17 16.25
CA ASP A 361 -1.10 1.59 15.92
C ASP A 361 -0.78 1.84 14.44
N GLN A 362 -1.42 2.87 13.86
CA GLN A 362 -1.16 3.31 12.49
C GLN A 362 0.24 3.90 12.31
N LEU A 363 0.76 4.60 13.32
CA LEU A 363 2.05 5.30 13.28
C LEU A 363 3.25 4.39 13.52
N ARG A 364 3.03 3.12 13.93
CA ARG A 364 4.10 2.12 14.14
C ARG A 364 5.21 2.60 15.07
N GLU A 365 4.86 3.40 16.07
CA GLU A 365 5.79 3.95 17.08
C GLU A 365 6.56 2.86 17.84
N GLN A 366 6.12 1.60 17.75
CA GLN A 366 6.76 0.46 18.42
C GLN A 366 7.92 -0.14 17.63
N ILE A 367 8.17 0.27 16.39
CA ILE A 367 9.25 -0.26 15.55
C ILE A 367 10.49 0.64 15.69
N GLU A 368 11.58 0.08 16.23
CA GLU A 368 12.87 0.73 16.29
C GLU A 368 13.56 0.63 14.90
N GLU A 369 13.65 1.73 14.19
CA GLU A 369 14.17 1.78 12.80
C GLU A 369 15.66 1.39 12.71
N GLU A 370 16.40 1.51 13.80
CA GLU A 370 17.82 1.17 13.88
C GLU A 370 18.09 -0.33 14.12
N LYS A 371 17.06 -1.09 14.52
CA LYS A 371 17.14 -2.53 14.75
C LYS A 371 16.65 -3.31 13.54
N THR A 372 17.22 -4.48 13.29
CA THR A 372 16.73 -5.39 12.26
C THR A 372 15.33 -5.91 12.58
N VAL A 373 14.63 -6.50 11.59
CA VAL A 373 13.32 -7.12 11.83
C VAL A 373 13.39 -8.22 12.88
N VAL A 374 14.47 -9.02 12.87
CA VAL A 374 14.72 -10.07 13.88
C VAL A 374 14.86 -9.48 15.27
N GLU A 375 15.62 -8.40 15.41
CA GLU A 375 15.84 -7.73 16.70
C GLU A 375 14.56 -7.05 17.22
N ASN A 376 13.76 -6.46 16.34
CA ASN A 376 12.46 -5.86 16.70
C ASN A 376 11.45 -6.90 17.19
N VAL A 377 11.41 -8.10 16.57
CA VAL A 377 10.44 -9.15 16.91
C VAL A 377 10.96 -10.02 18.07
N GLY A 378 12.26 -10.24 18.14
CA GLY A 378 12.89 -11.15 19.10
C GLY A 378 13.44 -10.47 20.35
N GLU A 379 13.40 -9.13 20.45
CA GLU A 379 14.04 -8.38 21.54
C GLU A 379 15.48 -8.84 21.82
N GLY A 380 16.21 -9.23 20.76
CA GLY A 380 17.58 -9.74 20.83
C GLY A 380 17.68 -11.25 21.10
N GLN A 381 16.59 -11.99 21.18
CA GLN A 381 16.59 -13.45 21.34
C GLN A 381 16.40 -14.16 20.00
N GLU A 382 17.12 -15.26 19.77
CA GLU A 382 16.96 -16.08 18.55
C GLU A 382 15.78 -17.07 18.65
N THR A 383 15.18 -17.20 19.84
CA THR A 383 14.09 -18.16 20.10
C THR A 383 12.92 -17.46 20.78
N LEU A 384 11.76 -17.54 20.18
CA LEU A 384 10.50 -17.04 20.73
C LEU A 384 9.74 -18.17 21.42
N THR A 385 9.11 -17.89 22.55
CA THR A 385 8.19 -18.83 23.18
C THR A 385 6.76 -18.54 22.73
N ILE A 386 6.22 -19.40 21.88
CA ILE A 386 4.85 -19.28 21.35
C ILE A 386 4.05 -20.49 21.83
N ASP A 387 2.93 -20.27 22.50
CA ASP A 387 2.10 -21.34 23.12
C ASP A 387 2.92 -22.24 24.06
N GLY A 388 3.86 -21.67 24.80
CA GLY A 388 4.74 -22.43 25.72
C GLY A 388 5.78 -23.30 25.01
N LYS A 389 5.92 -23.20 23.69
CA LYS A 389 6.93 -23.96 22.91
C LYS A 389 7.98 -23.02 22.34
N PRO A 390 9.27 -23.35 22.50
CA PRO A 390 10.34 -22.56 21.89
C PRO A 390 10.32 -22.74 20.37
N ARG A 391 10.30 -21.63 19.63
CA ARG A 391 10.38 -21.58 18.16
C ARG A 391 11.53 -20.70 17.72
N ASN A 392 12.26 -21.11 16.69
CA ASN A 392 13.26 -20.26 16.07
C ASN A 392 12.61 -19.06 15.39
N ILE A 393 13.15 -17.85 15.63
CA ILE A 393 12.62 -16.58 15.15
C ILE A 393 12.55 -16.50 13.60
N TYR A 394 13.55 -17.08 12.90
CA TYR A 394 13.53 -17.09 11.44
C TYR A 394 12.40 -17.97 10.89
N GLY A 395 12.14 -19.13 11.52
CA GLY A 395 11.02 -19.99 11.18
C GLY A 395 9.67 -19.29 11.41
N TYR A 396 9.56 -18.55 12.53
CA TYR A 396 8.38 -17.74 12.82
C TYR A 396 8.17 -16.62 11.78
N LEU A 397 9.23 -15.87 11.45
CA LEU A 397 9.16 -14.81 10.45
C LEU A 397 8.85 -15.33 9.04
N GLN A 398 9.26 -16.57 8.71
CA GLN A 398 8.88 -17.21 7.44
C GLN A 398 7.37 -17.45 7.33
N GLU A 399 6.67 -17.72 8.43
CA GLU A 399 5.20 -17.82 8.44
C GLU A 399 4.53 -16.50 8.03
N PHE A 400 5.21 -15.36 8.25
CA PHE A 400 4.83 -14.01 7.82
C PHE A 400 5.49 -13.58 6.50
N LEU A 401 6.02 -14.54 5.75
CA LEU A 401 6.61 -14.33 4.42
C LEU A 401 7.91 -13.50 4.39
N PHE A 402 8.59 -13.39 5.55
CA PHE A 402 9.93 -12.82 5.58
C PHE A 402 10.95 -13.89 5.18
N THR A 403 11.70 -13.62 4.13
CA THR A 403 12.90 -14.43 3.83
C THR A 403 13.99 -14.16 4.88
N PRO A 404 14.90 -15.11 5.13
CA PRO A 404 16.00 -14.90 6.09
C PRO A 404 16.86 -13.67 5.79
N GLU A 405 17.01 -13.31 4.52
CA GLU A 405 17.73 -12.11 4.11
C GLU A 405 16.97 -10.82 4.45
N ARG A 406 15.65 -10.81 4.25
CA ARG A 406 14.79 -9.67 4.61
C ARG A 406 14.68 -9.51 6.12
N ALA A 407 14.65 -10.61 6.86
CA ALA A 407 14.58 -10.59 8.31
C ALA A 407 15.82 -9.93 8.98
N ARG A 408 16.97 -9.95 8.29
CA ARG A 408 18.24 -9.33 8.74
C ARG A 408 18.40 -7.87 8.31
N ARG A 409 17.47 -7.30 7.54
CA ARG A 409 17.54 -5.90 7.11
C ARG A 409 16.89 -4.98 8.13
N LEU A 410 17.33 -3.72 8.14
CA LEU A 410 16.71 -2.65 8.93
C LEU A 410 15.30 -2.35 8.37
N PRO A 411 14.29 -2.13 9.20
CA PRO A 411 12.94 -1.78 8.75
C PRO A 411 12.91 -0.53 7.86
N GLY A 412 13.76 0.46 8.14
CA GLY A 412 13.86 1.71 7.38
C GLY A 412 14.32 1.53 5.93
N ILE A 413 15.18 0.53 5.64
CA ILE A 413 15.63 0.20 4.26
C ILE A 413 14.50 -0.50 3.49
N SER A 414 13.56 -1.08 4.21
CA SER A 414 12.42 -1.82 3.66
C SER A 414 11.11 -1.01 3.65
N ARG A 415 11.16 0.33 3.77
CA ARG A 415 9.95 1.19 3.82
C ARG A 415 8.94 0.88 2.72
N GLY A 416 9.39 0.40 1.55
CA GLY A 416 8.52 -0.12 0.51
C GLY A 416 8.09 -1.59 0.64
N CYS A 417 8.74 -2.40 1.47
CA CYS A 417 8.54 -3.85 1.48
C CYS A 417 8.06 -4.44 2.83
N LEU A 418 8.51 -3.90 3.95
CA LEU A 418 8.22 -4.44 5.29
C LEU A 418 6.94 -3.88 5.92
N LEU A 419 6.64 -2.64 5.62
CA LEU A 419 5.52 -1.93 6.24
C LEU A 419 4.15 -2.35 5.70
N TYR A 420 4.13 -3.09 4.60
CA TYR A 420 2.90 -3.48 3.91
C TYR A 420 2.65 -4.99 3.88
N THR A 421 3.46 -5.81 4.54
CA THR A 421 3.24 -7.26 4.64
C THR A 421 2.41 -7.69 5.85
N SER A 422 1.99 -6.77 6.71
CA SER A 422 0.91 -7.06 7.64
C SER A 422 -0.36 -7.29 6.81
N PRO A 423 -1.02 -8.45 6.89
CA PRO A 423 -2.30 -8.61 6.24
C PRO A 423 -3.25 -7.57 6.83
N SER A 424 -3.83 -6.76 5.95
CA SER A 424 -5.04 -6.06 6.33
C SER A 424 -6.02 -7.12 6.84
N PRO A 425 -6.71 -6.93 7.97
CA PRO A 425 -7.73 -7.87 8.42
C PRO A 425 -8.93 -7.97 7.45
N ARG A 426 -8.74 -7.65 6.17
CA ARG A 426 -9.76 -7.58 5.12
C ARG A 426 -9.52 -8.52 3.93
N ASP A 427 -8.54 -9.44 4.01
CA ASP A 427 -8.40 -10.52 3.04
C ASP A 427 -8.99 -11.83 3.55
#